data_90fcc68d25e4e0304680471571b84bd0
#
_entry.id   90fcc68d25e4e0304680471571b84bd0
#
_cell.length_a   1.000
_cell.length_b   1.000
_cell.length_c   1.000
_cell.angle_alpha   90.00
_cell.angle_beta   90.00
_cell.angle_gamma   90.00
#
_symmetry.space_group_name_H-M   'P 1'
#
loop_
_entity.id
_entity.type
_entity.pdbx_description
1 polymer ?
#
loop_
_entity_poly.entity_id
_entity_poly.type
_entity_poly.pdbx_seq_one_letter_code
_entity_poly.pdbx_strand_id
1 'polypeptide(L)'
;PTTHAAPAPAAKAQTDIDVVVCLDVSGSMNGLVESARAKLWDIVNNLGKIKPTPNLRVSLYSYGHQTYSKESGWVRQEIGLTDDLDTVYKKLFALTLNGGTELVARVVKTSLEKENWSKKKNALRIIFVCGNESASQDKQNSLADVAKLAVKNDVVVNTIYCTSPSFREDKGWAQLSALAEGSHARIDQNKGIVRI
;
A
#
# COMPACT_ATOMS: atom_id res chain seq x y z
N PRO A 1 31.55 -15.93 48.73
CA PRO A 1 31.07 -16.41 47.45
C PRO A 1 30.25 -15.32 46.79
N THR A 2 30.83 -14.68 45.75
CA THR A 2 30.17 -13.68 44.91
C THR A 2 29.37 -14.39 43.86
N THR A 3 28.05 -14.36 43.98
CA THR A 3 27.12 -14.85 42.97
C THR A 3 27.11 -13.88 41.79
N HIS A 4 27.74 -14.29 40.68
CA HIS A 4 27.59 -13.60 39.41
C HIS A 4 26.15 -13.90 38.89
N ALA A 5 25.29 -12.86 38.89
CA ALA A 5 24.01 -12.94 38.21
C ALA A 5 24.28 -13.09 36.69
N ALA A 6 23.67 -14.08 36.05
CA ALA A 6 23.72 -14.26 34.61
C ALA A 6 23.14 -13.02 33.91
N PRO A 7 23.74 -12.55 32.80
CA PRO A 7 23.20 -11.42 32.05
C PRO A 7 21.78 -11.73 31.56
N ALA A 8 20.86 -10.77 31.74
CA ALA A 8 19.51 -10.88 31.23
C ALA A 8 19.54 -11.09 29.70
N PRO A 9 18.67 -11.96 29.13
CA PRO A 9 18.63 -12.18 27.70
C PRO A 9 18.40 -10.84 26.98
N ALA A 10 19.24 -10.55 25.99
CA ALA A 10 19.13 -9.35 25.19
C ALA A 10 17.73 -9.27 24.56
N ALA A 11 16.99 -8.20 24.82
CA ALA A 11 15.70 -7.96 24.21
C ALA A 11 15.87 -8.05 22.68
N LYS A 12 15.08 -8.94 22.03
CA LYS A 12 15.08 -9.04 20.57
C LYS A 12 14.75 -7.67 19.99
N ALA A 13 15.63 -7.14 19.15
CA ALA A 13 15.45 -5.85 18.51
C ALA A 13 14.10 -5.83 17.78
N GLN A 14 13.31 -4.80 18.06
CA GLN A 14 12.00 -4.59 17.44
C GLN A 14 12.17 -4.37 15.93
N THR A 15 11.37 -5.10 15.12
CA THR A 15 11.40 -4.98 13.66
C THR A 15 10.63 -3.74 13.22
N ASP A 16 11.20 -2.93 12.34
CA ASP A 16 10.46 -1.84 11.71
C ASP A 16 9.62 -2.40 10.57
N ILE A 17 8.37 -1.98 10.50
CA ILE A 17 7.45 -2.25 9.39
C ILE A 17 6.91 -0.91 8.88
N ASP A 18 7.29 -0.58 7.66
CA ASP A 18 6.78 0.59 6.95
C ASP A 18 5.76 0.14 5.90
N VAL A 19 4.56 0.67 5.98
CA VAL A 19 3.46 0.36 5.08
C VAL A 19 3.00 1.61 4.37
N VAL A 20 2.99 1.60 3.06
CA VAL A 20 2.36 2.62 2.25
C VAL A 20 1.07 2.07 1.66
N VAL A 21 -0.03 2.77 1.87
CA VAL A 21 -1.33 2.49 1.28
C VAL A 21 -1.58 3.48 0.15
N CYS A 22 -1.81 2.98 -1.06
CA CYS A 22 -2.18 3.76 -2.24
C CYS A 22 -3.60 3.37 -2.65
N LEU A 23 -4.57 4.27 -2.46
CA LEU A 23 -5.97 4.01 -2.75
C LEU A 23 -6.46 4.85 -3.93
N ASP A 24 -7.05 4.17 -4.91
CA ASP A 24 -7.81 4.79 -5.99
C ASP A 24 -9.07 5.45 -5.43
N VAL A 25 -9.23 6.72 -5.72
CA VAL A 25 -10.39 7.53 -5.33
C VAL A 25 -11.09 8.14 -6.55
N SER A 26 -10.94 7.50 -7.70
CA SER A 26 -11.70 7.84 -8.90
C SER A 26 -13.19 7.54 -8.76
N GLY A 27 -13.99 8.10 -9.64
CA GLY A 27 -15.45 7.89 -9.62
C GLY A 27 -15.89 6.45 -9.82
N SER A 28 -15.10 5.64 -10.55
CA SER A 28 -15.36 4.22 -10.82
C SER A 28 -15.25 3.34 -9.56
N MET A 29 -14.57 3.83 -8.51
CA MET A 29 -14.50 3.16 -7.21
C MET A 29 -15.80 3.25 -6.40
N ASN A 30 -16.84 3.95 -6.91
CA ASN A 30 -18.14 4.01 -6.24
C ASN A 30 -18.72 2.61 -6.04
N GLY A 31 -19.13 2.31 -4.80
CA GLY A 31 -19.59 0.97 -4.39
C GLY A 31 -18.46 -0.03 -4.07
N LEU A 32 -17.18 0.28 -4.38
CA LEU A 32 -16.01 -0.56 -4.08
C LEU A 32 -15.16 -0.01 -2.93
N VAL A 33 -15.17 1.32 -2.78
CA VAL A 33 -14.23 2.02 -1.90
C VAL A 33 -14.37 1.63 -0.43
N GLU A 34 -15.57 1.38 0.07
CA GLU A 34 -15.77 1.00 1.48
C GLU A 34 -15.17 -0.38 1.78
N SER A 35 -15.35 -1.34 0.88
CA SER A 35 -14.71 -2.67 1.00
C SER A 35 -13.19 -2.57 0.91
N ALA A 36 -12.67 -1.70 0.03
CA ALA A 36 -11.24 -1.44 -0.10
C ALA A 36 -10.65 -0.83 1.18
N ARG A 37 -11.30 0.21 1.74
CA ARG A 37 -10.89 0.85 3.00
C ARG A 37 -10.88 -0.12 4.17
N ALA A 38 -11.96 -0.86 4.35
CA ALA A 38 -12.08 -1.84 5.42
C ALA A 38 -10.95 -2.88 5.33
N LYS A 39 -10.67 -3.36 4.12
CA LYS A 39 -9.62 -4.36 3.92
C LYS A 39 -8.22 -3.82 4.13
N LEU A 40 -7.92 -2.63 3.62
CA LEU A 40 -6.63 -1.99 3.85
C LEU A 40 -6.41 -1.77 5.35
N TRP A 41 -7.45 -1.35 6.07
CA TRP A 41 -7.38 -1.17 7.51
C TRP A 41 -7.19 -2.49 8.28
N ASP A 42 -7.85 -3.57 7.86
CA ASP A 42 -7.64 -4.91 8.42
C ASP A 42 -6.19 -5.39 8.25
N ILE A 43 -5.58 -5.11 7.08
CA ILE A 43 -4.16 -5.44 6.83
C ILE A 43 -3.27 -4.69 7.82
N VAL A 44 -3.46 -3.38 7.97
CA VAL A 44 -2.69 -2.54 8.92
C VAL A 44 -2.83 -3.06 10.35
N ASN A 45 -4.05 -3.34 10.79
CA ASN A 45 -4.31 -3.89 12.13
C ASN A 45 -3.65 -5.26 12.36
N ASN A 46 -3.64 -6.13 11.36
CA ASN A 46 -3.03 -7.44 11.48
C ASN A 46 -1.50 -7.35 11.55
N LEU A 47 -0.89 -6.43 10.81
CA LEU A 47 0.55 -6.16 10.90
C LEU A 47 0.94 -5.65 12.30
N GLY A 48 0.13 -4.78 12.91
CA GLY A 48 0.35 -4.29 14.28
C GLY A 48 0.24 -5.36 15.36
N LYS A 49 -0.42 -6.50 15.08
CA LYS A 49 -0.59 -7.63 16.02
C LYS A 49 0.54 -8.65 15.98
N ILE A 50 1.49 -8.55 15.04
CA ILE A 50 2.63 -9.46 14.93
C ILE A 50 3.46 -9.44 16.21
N LYS A 51 3.98 -10.61 16.61
CA LYS A 51 4.84 -10.73 17.80
C LYS A 51 6.26 -11.16 17.41
N PRO A 52 7.31 -10.53 17.97
CA PRO A 52 7.27 -9.37 18.89
C PRO A 52 6.66 -8.14 18.20
N THR A 53 6.00 -7.27 18.97
CA THR A 53 5.31 -6.08 18.44
C THR A 53 6.27 -5.23 17.61
N PRO A 54 5.97 -4.97 16.33
CA PRO A 54 6.84 -4.19 15.45
C PRO A 54 6.73 -2.67 15.72
N ASN A 55 7.71 -1.91 15.26
CA ASN A 55 7.56 -0.49 15.01
C ASN A 55 6.82 -0.30 13.70
N LEU A 56 5.50 -0.21 13.74
CA LEU A 56 4.67 -0.05 12.56
C LEU A 56 4.48 1.44 12.25
N ARG A 57 4.83 1.85 11.03
CA ARG A 57 4.50 3.17 10.48
C ARG A 57 3.67 3.00 9.21
N VAL A 58 2.69 3.84 9.02
CA VAL A 58 1.78 3.80 7.88
C VAL A 58 1.72 5.15 7.20
N SER A 59 1.76 5.14 5.89
CA SER A 59 1.55 6.30 5.01
C SER A 59 0.33 6.07 4.13
N LEU A 60 -0.36 7.13 3.74
CA LEU A 60 -1.52 7.09 2.87
C LEU A 60 -1.33 8.01 1.67
N TYR A 61 -1.50 7.44 0.49
CA TYR A 61 -1.63 8.12 -0.79
C TYR A 61 -3.01 7.86 -1.37
N SER A 62 -3.57 8.87 -2.01
CA SER A 62 -4.75 8.72 -2.86
C SER A 62 -4.39 9.12 -4.29
N TYR A 63 -5.05 8.51 -5.28
CA TYR A 63 -4.82 8.83 -6.68
C TYR A 63 -6.11 8.72 -7.50
N GLY A 64 -6.09 9.30 -8.71
CA GLY A 64 -7.24 9.23 -9.61
C GLY A 64 -8.35 10.24 -9.33
N HIS A 65 -8.17 11.18 -8.40
CA HIS A 65 -9.17 12.21 -8.14
C HIS A 65 -9.03 13.38 -9.12
N GLN A 66 -10.11 13.79 -9.77
CA GLN A 66 -10.12 14.81 -10.82
C GLN A 66 -9.54 16.17 -10.39
N THR A 67 -9.65 16.52 -9.11
CA THR A 67 -9.14 17.81 -8.60
C THR A 67 -7.66 17.79 -8.27
N TYR A 68 -7.00 16.63 -8.36
CA TYR A 68 -5.56 16.57 -8.12
C TYR A 68 -4.80 17.09 -9.34
N SER A 69 -3.59 17.61 -9.10
CA SER A 69 -2.76 18.18 -10.15
C SER A 69 -2.35 17.12 -11.19
N LYS A 70 -2.45 17.50 -12.46
CA LYS A 70 -1.94 16.70 -13.58
C LYS A 70 -0.42 16.56 -13.53
N GLU A 71 0.29 17.56 -13.04
CA GLU A 71 1.74 17.57 -12.87
C GLU A 71 2.19 16.51 -11.87
N SER A 72 1.40 16.27 -10.81
CA SER A 72 1.63 15.16 -9.87
C SER A 72 1.17 13.80 -10.42
N GLY A 73 0.54 13.74 -11.60
CA GLY A 73 -0.09 12.55 -12.13
C GLY A 73 -1.34 12.12 -11.36
N TRP A 74 -2.13 13.10 -10.88
CA TRP A 74 -3.32 12.89 -10.04
C TRP A 74 -3.04 12.08 -8.78
N VAL A 75 -1.83 12.24 -8.21
CA VAL A 75 -1.39 11.60 -6.97
C VAL A 75 -1.28 12.63 -5.86
N ARG A 76 -1.78 12.29 -4.67
CA ARG A 76 -1.67 13.10 -3.45
C ARG A 76 -1.22 12.24 -2.27
N GLN A 77 -0.21 12.73 -1.55
CA GLN A 77 0.14 12.20 -0.24
C GLN A 77 -0.79 12.79 0.81
N GLU A 78 -1.61 11.96 1.43
CA GLU A 78 -2.54 12.38 2.49
C GLU A 78 -1.84 12.52 3.84
N ILE A 79 -0.93 11.60 4.11
CA ILE A 79 -0.05 11.61 5.28
C ILE A 79 1.20 10.76 4.97
N GLY A 80 2.39 11.22 5.39
CA GLY A 80 3.63 10.44 5.32
C GLY A 80 3.71 9.36 6.40
N LEU A 81 4.78 8.55 6.37
CA LEU A 81 4.98 7.47 7.33
C LEU A 81 4.92 7.96 8.79
N THR A 82 3.94 7.46 9.53
CA THR A 82 3.66 7.80 10.93
C THR A 82 3.20 6.58 11.72
N ASP A 83 3.43 6.57 13.02
CA ASP A 83 2.88 5.61 13.98
C ASP A 83 1.52 6.04 14.57
N ASP A 84 1.05 7.25 14.24
CA ASP A 84 -0.30 7.73 14.58
C ASP A 84 -1.35 7.09 13.66
N LEU A 85 -1.71 5.83 13.96
CA LEU A 85 -2.67 5.06 13.18
C LEU A 85 -4.09 5.64 13.25
N ASP A 86 -4.44 6.38 14.31
CA ASP A 86 -5.75 7.02 14.42
C ASP A 86 -5.91 8.14 13.38
N THR A 87 -4.86 8.91 13.15
CA THR A 87 -4.85 9.94 12.11
C THR A 87 -4.87 9.30 10.71
N VAL A 88 -4.15 8.21 10.48
CA VAL A 88 -4.21 7.45 9.23
C VAL A 88 -5.64 6.95 8.96
N TYR A 89 -6.28 6.34 9.97
CA TYR A 89 -7.67 5.87 9.89
C TYR A 89 -8.63 7.00 9.49
N LYS A 90 -8.59 8.12 10.23
CA LYS A 90 -9.45 9.29 9.96
C LYS A 90 -9.29 9.77 8.51
N LYS A 91 -8.05 9.89 8.03
CA LYS A 91 -7.77 10.34 6.67
C LYS A 91 -8.25 9.33 5.61
N LEU A 92 -8.03 8.03 5.83
CA LEU A 92 -8.47 6.96 4.92
C LEU A 92 -10.00 6.99 4.73
N PHE A 93 -10.74 7.13 5.82
CA PHE A 93 -12.21 7.12 5.77
C PHE A 93 -12.83 8.48 5.39
N ALA A 94 -12.05 9.56 5.43
CA ALA A 94 -12.48 10.88 4.96
C ALA A 94 -12.27 11.12 3.46
N LEU A 95 -11.58 10.23 2.74
CA LEU A 95 -11.36 10.39 1.30
C LEU A 95 -12.69 10.44 0.56
N THR A 96 -12.80 11.33 -0.40
CA THR A 96 -13.96 11.46 -1.28
C THR A 96 -13.63 10.94 -2.67
N LEU A 97 -14.66 10.48 -3.39
CA LEU A 97 -14.51 10.01 -4.77
C LEU A 97 -14.84 11.11 -5.76
N ASN A 98 -14.05 11.20 -6.83
CA ASN A 98 -14.36 12.05 -7.97
C ASN A 98 -13.65 11.51 -9.22
N GLY A 99 -14.25 11.64 -10.39
CA GLY A 99 -13.67 11.17 -11.65
C GLY A 99 -12.24 11.69 -11.87
N GLY A 100 -11.41 10.90 -12.56
CA GLY A 100 -10.02 11.28 -12.78
C GLY A 100 -9.26 10.34 -13.70
N THR A 101 -7.96 10.36 -13.60
CA THR A 101 -7.02 9.51 -14.34
C THR A 101 -6.21 8.69 -13.34
N GLU A 102 -6.30 7.38 -13.45
CA GLU A 102 -5.77 6.41 -12.49
C GLU A 102 -4.39 5.90 -12.96
N LEU A 103 -3.32 6.48 -12.43
CA LEU A 103 -1.95 6.13 -12.81
C LEU A 103 -1.28 5.29 -11.73
N VAL A 104 -1.52 3.98 -11.74
CA VAL A 104 -0.98 3.01 -10.76
C VAL A 104 0.55 3.06 -10.69
N ALA A 105 1.24 3.03 -11.82
CA ALA A 105 2.70 3.13 -11.84
C ALA A 105 3.19 4.46 -11.22
N ARG A 106 2.44 5.56 -11.42
CA ARG A 106 2.78 6.88 -10.91
C ARG A 106 2.68 6.94 -9.39
N VAL A 107 1.59 6.46 -8.81
CA VAL A 107 1.42 6.51 -7.34
C VAL A 107 2.46 5.63 -6.65
N VAL A 108 2.75 4.43 -7.18
CA VAL A 108 3.79 3.55 -6.64
C VAL A 108 5.16 4.20 -6.74
N LYS A 109 5.53 4.75 -7.90
CA LYS A 109 6.81 5.47 -8.06
C LYS A 109 6.92 6.65 -7.09
N THR A 110 5.86 7.46 -7.02
CA THR A 110 5.86 8.65 -6.14
C THR A 110 6.05 8.26 -4.67
N SER A 111 5.41 7.20 -4.21
CA SER A 111 5.58 6.72 -2.83
C SER A 111 6.99 6.16 -2.58
N LEU A 112 7.56 5.42 -3.54
CA LEU A 112 8.94 4.93 -3.44
C LEU A 112 9.96 6.06 -3.29
N GLU A 113 9.77 7.17 -4.01
CA GLU A 113 10.70 8.29 -4.06
C GLU A 113 10.52 9.31 -2.93
N LYS A 114 9.29 9.47 -2.42
CA LYS A 114 8.97 10.53 -1.44
C LYS A 114 9.01 10.07 0.01
N GLU A 115 8.79 8.79 0.29
CA GLU A 115 8.74 8.32 1.66
C GLU A 115 10.11 8.24 2.32
N ASN A 116 10.14 8.58 3.61
CA ASN A 116 11.32 8.40 4.44
C ASN A 116 11.33 6.98 5.04
N TRP A 117 11.57 6.00 4.18
CA TRP A 117 11.63 4.59 4.52
C TRP A 117 12.66 4.29 5.63
N SER A 118 12.37 3.33 6.51
CA SER A 118 13.34 2.85 7.49
C SER A 118 14.61 2.36 6.79
N LYS A 119 15.76 2.77 7.30
CA LYS A 119 17.09 2.37 6.78
C LYS A 119 17.65 1.13 7.48
N LYS A 120 16.91 0.54 8.43
CA LYS A 120 17.34 -0.68 9.11
C LYS A 120 17.36 -1.84 8.11
N LYS A 121 18.42 -2.64 8.16
CA LYS A 121 18.64 -3.77 7.23
C LYS A 121 17.51 -4.81 7.28
N ASN A 122 16.90 -5.01 8.45
CA ASN A 122 15.80 -5.96 8.68
C ASN A 122 14.42 -5.31 8.69
N ALA A 123 14.30 -4.07 8.21
CA ALA A 123 12.99 -3.43 8.08
C ALA A 123 12.19 -4.07 6.96
N LEU A 124 10.89 -4.28 7.18
CA LEU A 124 9.94 -4.67 6.16
C LEU A 124 9.30 -3.40 5.56
N ARG A 125 9.40 -3.25 4.24
CA ARG A 125 8.85 -2.10 3.50
C ARG A 125 7.84 -2.61 2.49
N ILE A 126 6.61 -2.15 2.61
CA ILE A 126 5.49 -2.70 1.85
C ILE A 126 4.65 -1.56 1.26
N ILE A 127 4.28 -1.70 -0.01
CA ILE A 127 3.24 -0.90 -0.65
C ILE A 127 2.03 -1.79 -0.90
N PHE A 128 0.85 -1.33 -0.53
CA PHE A 128 -0.43 -1.84 -0.99
C PHE A 128 -1.05 -0.84 -1.94
N VAL A 129 -1.21 -1.20 -3.21
CA VAL A 129 -1.90 -0.38 -4.20
C VAL A 129 -3.22 -1.01 -4.58
N CYS A 130 -4.29 -0.22 -4.47
CA CYS A 130 -5.67 -0.66 -4.61
C CYS A 130 -6.42 0.20 -5.63
N GLY A 131 -7.12 -0.41 -6.58
CA GLY A 131 -7.91 0.26 -7.60
C GLY A 131 -8.66 -0.72 -8.49
N ASN A 132 -9.39 -0.20 -9.49
CA ASN A 132 -10.29 -1.01 -10.33
C ASN A 132 -10.12 -0.79 -11.84
N GLU A 133 -9.31 0.17 -12.25
CA GLU A 133 -9.04 0.44 -13.66
C GLU A 133 -7.77 -0.28 -14.13
N SER A 134 -7.42 -0.15 -15.42
CA SER A 134 -6.19 -0.74 -15.96
C SER A 134 -4.94 -0.18 -15.28
N ALA A 135 -4.07 -1.05 -14.77
CA ALA A 135 -2.82 -0.64 -14.15
C ALA A 135 -1.83 -0.04 -15.15
N SER A 136 -2.01 -0.27 -16.45
CA SER A 136 -1.08 0.10 -17.53
C SER A 136 -1.38 1.44 -18.20
N GLN A 137 -2.14 2.34 -17.54
CA GLN A 137 -2.55 3.62 -18.11
C GLN A 137 -1.42 4.67 -18.16
N ASP A 138 -0.39 4.56 -17.32
CA ASP A 138 0.70 5.53 -17.28
C ASP A 138 1.64 5.34 -18.47
N LYS A 139 1.61 6.31 -19.40
CA LYS A 139 2.49 6.31 -20.59
C LYS A 139 3.92 6.73 -20.29
N GLN A 140 4.19 7.30 -19.13
CA GLN A 140 5.52 7.81 -18.73
C GLN A 140 6.28 6.84 -17.85
N ASN A 141 5.58 5.97 -17.11
CA ASN A 141 6.19 5.00 -16.21
C ASN A 141 5.61 3.62 -16.51
N SER A 142 6.47 2.68 -16.92
CA SER A 142 6.04 1.30 -17.08
C SER A 142 5.93 0.58 -15.75
N LEU A 143 5.02 -0.39 -15.65
CA LEU A 143 4.90 -1.25 -14.46
C LEU A 143 6.21 -2.00 -14.17
N ALA A 144 6.92 -2.44 -15.22
CA ALA A 144 8.18 -3.15 -15.07
C ALA A 144 9.30 -2.27 -14.49
N ASP A 145 9.39 -1.00 -14.90
CA ASP A 145 10.42 -0.10 -14.37
C ASP A 145 10.14 0.29 -12.91
N VAL A 146 8.87 0.50 -12.57
CA VAL A 146 8.46 0.79 -11.20
C VAL A 146 8.67 -0.42 -10.29
N ALA A 147 8.38 -1.64 -10.77
CA ALA A 147 8.68 -2.86 -10.03
C ALA A 147 10.19 -3.03 -9.78
N LYS A 148 11.04 -2.80 -10.80
CA LYS A 148 12.50 -2.82 -10.62
C LYS A 148 12.96 -1.78 -9.59
N LEU A 149 12.36 -0.59 -9.61
CA LEU A 149 12.66 0.44 -8.63
C LEU A 149 12.28 0.00 -7.21
N ALA A 150 11.13 -0.65 -7.04
CA ALA A 150 10.70 -1.19 -5.76
C ALA A 150 11.69 -2.24 -5.23
N VAL A 151 12.04 -3.24 -6.03
CA VAL A 151 13.01 -4.28 -5.66
C VAL A 151 14.38 -3.68 -5.32
N LYS A 152 14.86 -2.71 -6.10
CA LYS A 152 16.13 -2.00 -5.82
C LYS A 152 16.14 -1.32 -4.45
N ASN A 153 14.99 -0.90 -3.95
CA ASN A 153 14.83 -0.24 -2.64
C ASN A 153 14.39 -1.20 -1.52
N ASP A 154 14.41 -2.51 -1.75
CA ASP A 154 13.91 -3.53 -0.82
C ASP A 154 12.45 -3.26 -0.39
N VAL A 155 11.59 -2.86 -1.33
CA VAL A 155 10.17 -2.58 -1.11
C VAL A 155 9.33 -3.59 -1.88
N VAL A 156 8.47 -4.31 -1.17
CA VAL A 156 7.50 -5.25 -1.75
C VAL A 156 6.24 -4.49 -2.17
N VAL A 157 5.73 -4.75 -3.38
CA VAL A 157 4.47 -4.15 -3.86
C VAL A 157 3.37 -5.20 -3.96
N ASN A 158 2.37 -5.09 -3.09
CA ASN A 158 1.16 -5.89 -3.16
C ASN A 158 0.06 -5.13 -3.90
N THR A 159 -0.68 -5.82 -4.74
CA THR A 159 -1.76 -5.23 -5.52
C THR A 159 -3.12 -5.77 -5.09
N ILE A 160 -4.11 -4.89 -5.03
CA ILE A 160 -5.50 -5.23 -4.68
C ILE A 160 -6.41 -4.72 -5.79
N TYR A 161 -6.89 -5.62 -6.63
CA TYR A 161 -7.82 -5.27 -7.69
C TYR A 161 -9.26 -5.32 -7.18
N CYS A 162 -9.94 -4.18 -7.25
CA CYS A 162 -11.33 -4.04 -6.83
C CYS A 162 -12.22 -4.19 -8.06
N THR A 163 -13.10 -5.19 -8.08
CA THR A 163 -13.94 -5.45 -9.24
C THR A 163 -15.29 -6.05 -8.87
N SER A 164 -16.25 -5.98 -9.79
CA SER A 164 -17.43 -6.84 -9.72
C SER A 164 -17.15 -8.17 -10.44
N PRO A 165 -17.88 -9.25 -10.12
CA PRO A 165 -17.65 -10.59 -10.70
C PRO A 165 -17.72 -10.65 -12.23
N SER A 166 -18.37 -9.67 -12.87
CA SER A 166 -18.60 -9.63 -14.31
C SER A 166 -17.48 -9.03 -15.15
N PHE A 167 -16.46 -8.42 -14.51
CA PHE A 167 -15.37 -7.79 -15.23
C PHE A 167 -14.13 -8.70 -15.33
N ARG A 168 -13.52 -8.71 -16.51
CA ARG A 168 -12.22 -9.35 -16.71
C ARG A 168 -11.17 -8.54 -15.95
N GLU A 169 -10.34 -9.28 -15.22
CA GLU A 169 -9.19 -8.72 -14.52
C GLU A 169 -8.16 -8.15 -15.52
N ASP A 170 -7.64 -6.97 -15.19
CA ASP A 170 -6.46 -6.45 -15.87
C ASP A 170 -5.20 -7.17 -15.37
N LYS A 171 -4.52 -7.86 -16.29
CA LYS A 171 -3.28 -8.60 -15.99
C LYS A 171 -2.14 -7.71 -15.47
N GLY A 172 -2.19 -6.41 -15.67
CA GLY A 172 -1.19 -5.46 -15.19
C GLY A 172 -1.05 -5.45 -13.67
N TRP A 173 -2.14 -5.66 -12.94
CA TRP A 173 -2.12 -5.73 -11.47
C TRP A 173 -1.31 -6.93 -10.96
N ALA A 174 -1.61 -8.12 -11.45
CA ALA A 174 -0.88 -9.34 -11.09
C ALA A 174 0.58 -9.28 -11.57
N GLN A 175 0.83 -8.70 -12.74
CA GLN A 175 2.19 -8.49 -13.25
C GLN A 175 3.02 -7.58 -12.35
N LEU A 176 2.46 -6.44 -11.90
CA LEU A 176 3.17 -5.51 -11.01
C LEU A 176 3.60 -6.20 -9.72
N SER A 177 2.68 -6.88 -9.04
CA SER A 177 3.01 -7.56 -7.78
C SER A 177 4.05 -8.67 -7.99
N ALA A 178 3.90 -9.49 -9.03
CA ALA A 178 4.85 -10.57 -9.32
C ALA A 178 6.28 -10.05 -9.59
N LEU A 179 6.42 -8.94 -10.33
CA LEU A 179 7.71 -8.32 -10.62
C LEU A 179 8.32 -7.59 -9.41
N ALA A 180 7.52 -7.19 -8.44
CA ALA A 180 7.93 -6.48 -7.22
C ALA A 180 7.87 -7.37 -5.97
N GLU A 181 8.02 -8.70 -6.14
CA GLU A 181 8.10 -9.71 -5.08
C GLU A 181 6.90 -9.74 -4.12
N GLY A 182 5.76 -9.21 -4.56
CA GLY A 182 4.55 -9.12 -3.77
C GLY A 182 3.48 -10.13 -4.14
N SER A 183 2.31 -9.92 -3.59
CA SER A 183 1.11 -10.73 -3.79
C SER A 183 0.01 -9.93 -4.47
N HIS A 184 -0.83 -10.63 -5.24
CA HIS A 184 -2.03 -10.08 -5.85
C HIS A 184 -3.27 -10.59 -5.14
N ALA A 185 -4.25 -9.71 -4.93
CA ALA A 185 -5.56 -10.05 -4.37
C ALA A 185 -6.68 -9.36 -5.13
N ARG A 186 -7.87 -9.95 -5.11
CA ARG A 186 -9.10 -9.33 -5.61
C ARG A 186 -10.08 -9.09 -4.48
N ILE A 187 -10.76 -7.96 -4.54
CA ILE A 187 -11.92 -7.68 -3.71
C ILE A 187 -13.15 -7.69 -4.61
N ASP A 188 -14.12 -8.55 -4.28
CA ASP A 188 -15.44 -8.59 -4.90
C ASP A 188 -16.43 -7.91 -3.94
N GLN A 189 -17.24 -6.98 -4.45
CA GLN A 189 -18.26 -6.28 -3.68
C GLN A 189 -19.20 -7.22 -2.91
N ASN A 190 -19.43 -8.43 -3.44
CA ASN A 190 -20.46 -9.34 -2.95
C ASN A 190 -19.90 -10.54 -2.17
N LYS A 191 -18.60 -10.79 -2.19
CA LYS A 191 -18.02 -12.06 -1.67
C LYS A 191 -16.81 -11.88 -0.74
N GLY A 192 -16.38 -10.66 -0.44
CA GLY A 192 -15.12 -10.46 0.27
C GLY A 192 -13.89 -10.82 -0.57
N ILE A 193 -12.76 -11.20 0.08
CA ILE A 193 -11.50 -11.41 -0.64
C ILE A 193 -11.46 -12.79 -1.26
N VAL A 194 -11.17 -12.82 -2.55
CA VAL A 194 -10.69 -14.01 -3.24
C VAL A 194 -9.18 -13.89 -3.37
N ARG A 195 -8.42 -14.74 -2.69
CA ARG A 195 -6.99 -14.93 -2.98
C ARG A 195 -6.88 -15.72 -4.27
N ILE A 196 -6.11 -15.23 -5.19
CA ILE A 196 -5.74 -15.92 -6.44
C ILE A 196 -4.33 -16.46 -6.27
#